data_a1660f2e568aef8c537019f02f8f38f7
#
_entry.id   a1660f2e568aef8c537019f02f8f38f7
#
_cell.length_a   1.000
_cell.length_b   1.000
_cell.length_c   1.000
_cell.angle_alpha   90.00
_cell.angle_beta   90.00
_cell.angle_gamma   90.00
#
_symmetry.space_group_name_H-M   'P 1'
#
loop_
_entity.id
_entity.type
_entity.pdbx_description
1 polymer ?
#
loop_
_entity_poly.entity_id
_entity_poly.type
_entity_poly.pdbx_seq_one_letter_code
_entity_poly.pdbx_strand_id
1 'polypeptide(L)'
;ILTKNGTLMLRPYSYYINDKGEFTLSSDEYKKNADGSLTIYAKKRLDIYDTEVNGQADVSIQFKGMYTQEGNVFYFIESGALSIPQGYTTRDSSGNAVISAKFFKDYPEFFVANGDNLVVSSNNYSIKQKVRQPQAATVVLENSTGEIKAMMGGRGAKGKQLYNRATSARQPGSSIKPIASYGPALQMSYEYAQDNKKMKLNNSDGSDWGDYITAGSVINDAPVKNNGKAWPKNWYSGYKGQMTLRHAVQQSVNTCSVKTFQQIGAEYSASMLKKEGVTTVD
;
A
#
# COMPACT_ATOMS: atom_id res chain seq x y z
N ILE A 1 -0.28 0.40 9.91
CA ILE A 1 0.83 -0.59 9.92
C ILE A 1 0.27 -1.87 10.48
N LEU A 2 0.37 -2.98 9.76
CA LEU A 2 0.01 -4.31 10.26
C LEU A 2 1.20 -4.88 11.04
N THR A 3 0.93 -5.41 12.23
CA THR A 3 1.90 -6.18 12.99
C THR A 3 2.12 -7.55 12.34
N LYS A 4 3.15 -8.29 12.80
CA LYS A 4 3.39 -9.68 12.36
C LYS A 4 2.19 -10.61 12.61
N ASN A 5 1.35 -10.28 13.58
CA ASN A 5 0.16 -11.06 13.95
C ASN A 5 -1.11 -10.58 13.23
N GLY A 6 -1.01 -9.72 12.24
CA GLY A 6 -2.15 -9.19 11.50
C GLY A 6 -2.94 -8.10 12.23
N THR A 7 -2.46 -7.62 13.38
CA THR A 7 -3.11 -6.53 14.11
C THR A 7 -2.84 -5.20 13.43
N LEU A 8 -3.88 -4.43 13.14
CA LEU A 8 -3.75 -3.08 12.62
C LEU A 8 -3.30 -2.13 13.74
N MET A 9 -2.10 -1.58 13.58
CA MET A 9 -1.59 -0.52 14.45
C MET A 9 -1.79 0.82 13.76
N LEU A 10 -2.68 1.63 14.28
CA LEU A 10 -2.84 3.02 13.87
C LEU A 10 -1.80 3.88 14.58
N ARG A 11 -1.34 4.94 13.92
CA ARG A 11 -0.57 5.97 14.62
C ARG A 11 -1.49 6.62 15.67
N PRO A 12 -0.98 7.08 16.82
CA PRO A 12 -1.79 7.68 17.89
C PRO A 12 -2.72 8.81 17.42
N TYR A 13 -2.36 9.48 16.34
CA TYR A 13 -3.11 10.60 15.77
C TYR A 13 -3.99 10.26 14.57
N SER A 14 -4.11 8.97 14.20
CA SER A 14 -4.84 8.57 12.99
C SER A 14 -6.26 8.13 13.27
N TYR A 15 -6.64 8.00 14.53
CA TYR A 15 -7.96 7.56 14.93
C TYR A 15 -8.67 8.68 15.70
N TYR A 16 -9.78 9.17 15.14
CA TYR A 16 -10.49 10.34 15.66
C TYR A 16 -11.94 10.09 16.00
N ILE A 17 -12.62 9.28 15.21
CA ILE A 17 -14.05 9.04 15.33
C ILE A 17 -14.24 7.58 15.68
N ASN A 18 -14.92 7.32 16.81
CA ASN A 18 -15.19 5.98 17.29
C ASN A 18 -16.38 5.34 16.54
N ASP A 19 -16.68 4.07 16.86
CA ASP A 19 -17.78 3.31 16.27
C ASP A 19 -19.18 3.85 16.57
N LYS A 20 -19.29 4.77 17.54
CA LYS A 20 -20.53 5.51 17.85
C LYS A 20 -20.66 6.82 17.06
N GLY A 21 -19.69 7.14 16.21
CA GLY A 21 -19.64 8.41 15.51
C GLY A 21 -19.28 9.60 16.41
N GLU A 22 -18.57 9.38 17.49
CA GLU A 22 -18.13 10.43 18.39
C GLU A 22 -16.70 10.84 18.06
N PHE A 23 -16.49 12.11 17.77
CA PHE A 23 -15.16 12.71 17.64
C PHE A 23 -14.72 13.24 19.00
N THR A 24 -13.54 12.84 19.48
CA THR A 24 -12.98 13.29 20.74
C THR A 24 -11.82 14.24 20.53
N LEU A 25 -11.93 15.45 21.10
CA LEU A 25 -10.85 16.44 21.20
C LEU A 25 -10.17 16.26 22.56
N SER A 26 -8.90 15.93 22.57
CA SER A 26 -8.14 15.67 23.79
C SER A 26 -7.76 16.99 24.49
N SER A 27 -7.56 16.94 25.81
CA SER A 27 -7.25 18.13 26.62
C SER A 27 -5.97 18.87 26.20
N ASP A 28 -5.03 18.21 25.52
CA ASP A 28 -3.82 18.82 24.99
C ASP A 28 -4.01 19.47 23.60
N GLU A 29 -5.18 19.38 23.01
CA GLU A 29 -5.52 19.92 21.69
C GLU A 29 -6.31 21.22 21.76
N TYR A 30 -6.77 21.62 22.94
CA TYR A 30 -7.54 22.84 23.12
C TYR A 30 -7.21 23.52 24.44
N LYS A 31 -7.68 24.78 24.57
CA LYS A 31 -7.65 25.56 25.80
C LYS A 31 -8.98 26.28 25.95
N LYS A 32 -9.59 26.16 27.13
CA LYS A 32 -10.69 27.03 27.54
C LYS A 32 -10.13 28.36 28.03
N ASN A 33 -10.56 29.47 27.42
CA ASN A 33 -10.09 30.80 27.78
C ASN A 33 -10.97 31.40 28.88
N ALA A 34 -10.43 32.42 29.59
CA ALA A 34 -11.14 33.08 30.70
C ALA A 34 -12.39 33.83 30.26
N ASP A 35 -12.44 34.26 29.00
CA ASP A 35 -13.59 34.93 28.39
C ASP A 35 -14.70 33.98 27.93
N GLY A 36 -14.52 32.68 28.15
CA GLY A 36 -15.45 31.63 27.73
C GLY A 36 -15.28 31.16 26.28
N SER A 37 -14.31 31.67 25.55
CA SER A 37 -13.95 31.17 24.23
C SER A 37 -13.11 29.89 24.33
N LEU A 38 -13.00 29.14 23.20
CA LEU A 38 -12.22 27.93 23.10
C LEU A 38 -11.15 28.10 22.01
N THR A 39 -9.90 27.91 22.38
CA THR A 39 -8.79 27.83 21.41
C THR A 39 -8.53 26.37 21.05
N ILE A 40 -8.57 26.04 19.76
CA ILE A 40 -8.14 24.75 19.21
C ILE A 40 -6.78 24.92 18.59
N TYR A 41 -5.80 24.11 19.04
CA TYR A 41 -4.41 24.26 18.63
C TYR A 41 -4.16 23.75 17.23
N ALA A 42 -3.55 24.61 16.39
CA ALA A 42 -2.95 24.18 15.13
C ALA A 42 -1.80 23.21 15.36
N LYS A 43 -1.44 22.43 14.31
CA LYS A 43 -0.30 21.50 14.34
C LYS A 43 -0.43 20.29 15.28
N LYS A 44 -1.62 20.04 15.79
CA LYS A 44 -1.98 18.77 16.43
C LYS A 44 -2.60 17.82 15.39
N ARG A 45 -3.75 17.25 15.69
CA ARG A 45 -4.47 16.38 14.74
C ARG A 45 -5.31 17.14 13.73
N LEU A 46 -5.64 18.41 14.01
CA LEU A 46 -6.52 19.22 13.20
C LEU A 46 -5.73 20.25 12.41
N ASP A 47 -6.17 20.47 11.18
CA ASP A 47 -5.68 21.53 10.30
C ASP A 47 -6.64 22.72 10.38
N ILE A 48 -6.09 23.92 10.38
CA ILE A 48 -6.84 25.17 10.47
C ILE A 48 -6.63 25.96 9.20
N TYR A 49 -7.71 26.25 8.51
CA TYR A 49 -7.71 26.95 7.23
C TYR A 49 -8.51 28.22 7.30
N ASP A 50 -7.94 29.30 6.75
CA ASP A 50 -8.70 30.51 6.48
C ASP A 50 -9.66 30.23 5.33
N THR A 51 -10.89 30.64 5.49
CA THR A 51 -11.95 30.49 4.51
C THR A 51 -12.66 31.86 4.35
N GLU A 52 -13.41 31.99 3.29
CA GLU A 52 -14.25 33.15 3.04
C GLU A 52 -15.65 32.66 2.69
N VAL A 53 -16.63 33.19 3.37
CA VAL A 53 -18.03 32.88 3.11
C VAL A 53 -18.79 34.18 2.94
N ASN A 54 -19.43 34.39 1.79
CA ASN A 54 -20.15 35.60 1.45
C ASN A 54 -19.31 36.92 1.60
N GLY A 55 -18.02 36.85 1.27
CA GLY A 55 -17.10 37.99 1.36
C GLY A 55 -16.61 38.29 2.78
N GLN A 56 -16.91 37.45 3.77
CA GLN A 56 -16.42 37.59 5.14
C GLN A 56 -15.41 36.52 5.46
N ALA A 57 -14.31 36.93 6.10
CA ALA A 57 -13.29 36.00 6.57
C ALA A 57 -13.86 35.07 7.65
N ASP A 58 -13.52 33.79 7.57
CA ASP A 58 -13.90 32.77 8.52
C ASP A 58 -12.76 31.76 8.66
N VAL A 59 -12.85 30.83 9.61
CA VAL A 59 -11.85 29.82 9.86
C VAL A 59 -12.50 28.44 9.95
N SER A 60 -12.05 27.54 9.12
CA SER A 60 -12.48 26.14 9.11
C SER A 60 -11.51 25.27 9.88
N ILE A 61 -12.01 24.46 10.79
CA ILE A 61 -11.27 23.45 11.53
C ILE A 61 -11.48 22.12 10.84
N GLN A 62 -10.45 21.61 10.18
CA GLN A 62 -10.52 20.46 9.29
C GLN A 62 -9.67 19.31 9.80
N PHE A 63 -10.01 18.12 9.34
CA PHE A 63 -9.26 16.92 9.59
C PHE A 63 -8.99 16.16 8.29
N LYS A 64 -7.77 15.61 8.19
CA LYS A 64 -7.27 14.87 7.04
C LYS A 64 -6.46 13.66 7.45
N GLY A 65 -6.40 12.69 6.55
CA GLY A 65 -5.51 11.55 6.69
C GLY A 65 -5.77 10.71 7.94
N MET A 66 -7.00 10.69 8.42
CA MET A 66 -7.39 9.96 9.60
C MET A 66 -8.35 8.82 9.29
N TYR A 67 -8.69 8.04 10.31
CA TYR A 67 -9.56 6.89 10.19
C TYR A 67 -10.75 7.03 11.15
N THR A 68 -11.91 6.58 10.70
CA THR A 68 -13.07 6.28 11.55
C THR A 68 -13.22 4.77 11.69
N GLN A 69 -13.88 4.34 12.75
CA GLN A 69 -14.15 2.94 13.01
C GLN A 69 -15.65 2.67 12.98
N GLU A 70 -16.02 1.59 12.31
CA GLU A 70 -17.37 1.00 12.36
C GLU A 70 -17.21 -0.48 12.71
N GLY A 71 -17.54 -0.85 13.94
CA GLY A 71 -17.23 -2.18 14.47
C GLY A 71 -15.72 -2.48 14.41
N ASN A 72 -15.34 -3.52 13.69
CA ASN A 72 -13.94 -3.90 13.50
C ASN A 72 -13.32 -3.36 12.19
N VAL A 73 -14.04 -2.49 11.47
CA VAL A 73 -13.60 -1.97 10.18
C VAL A 73 -13.17 -0.52 10.33
N PHE A 74 -12.01 -0.20 9.77
CA PHE A 74 -11.48 1.16 9.72
C PHE A 74 -11.65 1.75 8.32
N TYR A 75 -12.27 2.93 8.25
CA TYR A 75 -12.48 3.69 7.03
C TYR A 75 -11.57 4.89 7.00
N PHE A 76 -10.92 5.10 5.88
CA PHE A 76 -10.10 6.28 5.67
C PHE A 76 -10.99 7.51 5.44
N ILE A 77 -10.76 8.58 6.22
CA ILE A 77 -11.37 9.88 6.03
C ILE A 77 -10.47 10.71 5.11
N GLU A 78 -10.97 11.04 3.94
CA GLU A 78 -10.25 11.85 2.95
C GLU A 78 -10.18 13.31 3.38
N SER A 79 -11.28 13.83 3.90
CA SER A 79 -11.41 15.16 4.44
C SER A 79 -12.63 15.27 5.35
N GLY A 80 -12.70 16.33 6.11
CA GLY A 80 -13.85 16.66 6.95
C GLY A 80 -13.61 17.94 7.72
N ALA A 81 -14.65 18.45 8.35
CA ALA A 81 -14.58 19.66 9.15
C ALA A 81 -15.59 19.63 10.29
N LEU A 82 -15.30 20.35 11.37
CA LEU A 82 -16.29 20.68 12.37
C LEU A 82 -17.34 21.61 11.74
N SER A 83 -18.62 21.33 11.96
CA SER A 83 -19.74 22.06 11.37
C SER A 83 -20.07 23.34 12.18
N ILE A 84 -19.05 24.14 12.47
CA ILE A 84 -19.22 25.41 13.17
C ILE A 84 -19.79 26.44 12.18
N PRO A 85 -20.92 27.09 12.52
CA PRO A 85 -21.48 28.14 11.64
C PRO A 85 -20.52 29.30 11.46
N GLN A 86 -20.67 30.01 10.35
CA GLN A 86 -19.85 31.16 10.00
C GLN A 86 -19.91 32.25 11.08
N GLY A 87 -18.78 32.95 11.27
CA GLY A 87 -18.67 34.14 12.14
C GLY A 87 -18.46 33.82 13.61
N TYR A 88 -18.31 32.55 13.97
CA TYR A 88 -17.97 32.13 15.33
C TYR A 88 -16.52 31.80 15.55
N THR A 89 -15.73 31.62 14.46
CA THR A 89 -14.34 31.19 14.52
C THR A 89 -13.42 32.24 13.95
N THR A 90 -12.34 32.54 14.65
CA THR A 90 -11.25 33.43 14.21
C THR A 90 -9.92 32.70 14.35
N ARG A 91 -8.87 33.30 13.79
CA ARG A 91 -7.50 32.80 13.93
C ARG A 91 -6.70 33.69 14.86
N ASP A 92 -5.98 33.11 15.82
CA ASP A 92 -5.04 33.88 16.65
C ASP A 92 -3.68 34.08 15.93
N SER A 93 -2.80 34.88 16.56
CA SER A 93 -1.46 35.17 16.04
C SER A 93 -0.55 33.94 15.96
N SER A 94 -0.86 32.87 16.66
CA SER A 94 -0.14 31.60 16.63
C SER A 94 -0.68 30.62 15.58
N GLY A 95 -1.74 31.01 14.85
CA GLY A 95 -2.37 30.20 13.82
C GLY A 95 -3.41 29.23 14.35
N ASN A 96 -3.78 29.30 15.62
CA ASN A 96 -4.82 28.46 16.22
C ASN A 96 -6.22 28.98 15.88
N ALA A 97 -7.22 28.10 15.91
CA ALA A 97 -8.61 28.52 15.77
C ALA A 97 -9.17 28.90 17.13
N VAL A 98 -9.84 30.06 17.20
CA VAL A 98 -10.52 30.56 18.42
C VAL A 98 -12.00 30.60 18.15
N ILE A 99 -12.76 29.74 18.84
CA ILE A 99 -14.22 29.70 18.80
C ILE A 99 -14.76 30.64 19.89
N SER A 100 -15.58 31.60 19.50
CA SER A 100 -16.05 32.66 20.38
C SER A 100 -16.94 32.13 21.52
N ALA A 101 -16.94 32.85 22.66
CA ALA A 101 -17.84 32.54 23.78
C ALA A 101 -19.33 32.57 23.40
N LYS A 102 -19.68 33.40 22.40
CA LYS A 102 -21.06 33.46 21.89
C LYS A 102 -21.49 32.15 21.30
N PHE A 103 -20.59 31.41 20.61
CA PHE A 103 -20.89 30.10 20.06
C PHE A 103 -21.42 29.12 21.12
N PHE A 104 -20.81 29.10 22.28
CA PHE A 104 -21.21 28.16 23.36
C PHE A 104 -22.54 28.53 24.02
N LYS A 105 -22.97 29.77 23.87
CA LYS A 105 -24.32 30.20 24.28
C LYS A 105 -25.38 29.77 23.27
N ASP A 106 -25.05 29.90 21.98
CA ASP A 106 -25.96 29.62 20.88
C ASP A 106 -26.05 28.08 20.57
N TYR A 107 -24.95 27.34 20.84
CA TYR A 107 -24.81 25.92 20.58
C TYR A 107 -24.21 25.15 21.79
N PRO A 108 -24.92 25.09 22.93
CA PRO A 108 -24.37 24.58 24.19
C PRO A 108 -24.00 23.07 24.15
N GLU A 109 -24.65 22.32 23.25
CA GLU A 109 -24.42 20.87 23.13
C GLU A 109 -23.45 20.46 22.03
N PHE A 110 -22.81 21.45 21.37
CA PHE A 110 -21.88 21.13 20.27
C PHE A 110 -20.65 20.39 20.75
N PHE A 111 -20.09 20.83 21.88
CA PHE A 111 -18.97 20.17 22.56
C PHE A 111 -19.44 19.70 23.94
N VAL A 112 -19.48 18.39 24.12
CA VAL A 112 -19.89 17.78 25.39
C VAL A 112 -18.66 17.38 26.19
N ALA A 113 -18.57 17.81 27.43
CA ALA A 113 -17.46 17.43 28.31
C ALA A 113 -17.50 15.95 28.66
N ASN A 114 -16.36 15.28 28.55
CA ASN A 114 -16.15 13.90 28.97
C ASN A 114 -14.78 13.82 29.69
N GLY A 115 -14.81 14.01 30.99
CA GLY A 115 -13.59 14.25 31.78
C GLY A 115 -12.88 15.51 31.31
N ASP A 116 -11.59 15.38 31.02
CA ASP A 116 -10.76 16.47 30.49
C ASP A 116 -10.86 16.63 28.95
N ASN A 117 -11.66 15.81 28.28
CA ASN A 117 -11.83 15.83 26.84
C ASN A 117 -13.16 16.50 26.46
N LEU A 118 -13.26 16.89 25.17
CA LEU A 118 -14.50 17.33 24.57
C LEU A 118 -14.95 16.34 23.51
N VAL A 119 -16.20 15.96 23.51
CA VAL A 119 -16.81 15.07 22.54
C VAL A 119 -17.72 15.83 21.62
N VAL A 120 -17.62 15.56 20.33
CA VAL A 120 -18.45 16.13 19.27
C VAL A 120 -19.25 15.01 18.62
N SER A 121 -20.57 15.15 18.57
CA SER A 121 -21.46 14.16 17.96
C SER A 121 -21.39 14.18 16.44
N SER A 122 -21.89 13.13 15.80
CA SER A 122 -21.94 12.99 14.33
C SER A 122 -22.72 14.10 13.62
N ASN A 123 -23.61 14.80 14.32
CA ASN A 123 -24.37 15.91 13.75
C ASN A 123 -23.56 17.20 13.65
N ASN A 124 -22.45 17.30 14.35
CA ASN A 124 -21.65 18.51 14.53
C ASN A 124 -20.35 18.51 13.72
N TYR A 125 -20.17 17.55 12.81
CA TYR A 125 -19.08 17.53 11.84
C TYR A 125 -19.54 16.93 10.52
N SER A 126 -18.82 17.26 9.46
CA SER A 126 -18.96 16.62 8.14
C SER A 126 -17.71 15.84 7.81
N ILE A 127 -17.85 14.67 7.19
CA ILE A 127 -16.73 13.89 6.70
C ILE A 127 -16.97 13.41 5.28
N LYS A 128 -15.87 13.32 4.53
CA LYS A 128 -15.81 12.63 3.25
C LYS A 128 -14.99 11.35 3.46
N GLN A 129 -15.68 10.26 3.65
CA GLN A 129 -15.08 8.95 3.78
C GLN A 129 -14.74 8.38 2.41
N LYS A 130 -13.56 7.77 2.33
CA LYS A 130 -13.19 6.95 1.18
C LYS A 130 -12.85 5.56 1.67
N VAL A 131 -13.77 4.63 1.43
CA VAL A 131 -13.49 3.22 1.65
C VAL A 131 -12.34 2.81 0.73
N ARG A 132 -11.24 2.30 1.29
CA ARG A 132 -10.18 1.69 0.49
C ARG A 132 -10.72 0.42 -0.15
N GLN A 133 -11.19 0.53 -1.38
CA GLN A 133 -11.55 -0.63 -2.16
C GLN A 133 -10.30 -1.25 -2.76
N PRO A 134 -10.04 -2.56 -2.54
CA PRO A 134 -9.04 -3.27 -3.30
C PRO A 134 -9.28 -3.06 -4.79
N GLN A 135 -8.25 -2.67 -5.50
CA GLN A 135 -8.32 -2.46 -6.93
C GLN A 135 -7.77 -3.70 -7.64
N ALA A 136 -8.38 -4.03 -8.75
CA ALA A 136 -7.92 -5.09 -9.64
C ALA A 136 -7.91 -4.56 -11.08
N ALA A 137 -6.95 -5.04 -11.86
CA ALA A 137 -6.92 -4.84 -13.29
C ALA A 137 -6.84 -6.20 -13.97
N THR A 138 -7.43 -6.32 -15.13
CA THR A 138 -7.48 -7.56 -15.90
C THR A 138 -7.21 -7.27 -17.36
N VAL A 139 -6.42 -8.12 -17.98
CA VAL A 139 -6.24 -8.16 -19.43
C VAL A 139 -6.59 -9.57 -19.89
N VAL A 140 -7.42 -9.67 -20.90
CA VAL A 140 -7.79 -10.94 -21.56
C VAL A 140 -7.18 -10.97 -22.93
N LEU A 141 -6.36 -11.98 -23.18
CA LEU A 141 -5.66 -12.19 -24.44
C LEU A 141 -6.19 -13.44 -25.13
N GLU A 142 -6.29 -13.39 -26.45
CA GLU A 142 -6.47 -14.58 -27.25
C GLU A 142 -5.12 -15.30 -27.39
N ASN A 143 -5.05 -16.55 -26.93
CA ASN A 143 -3.78 -17.28 -26.86
C ASN A 143 -3.15 -17.56 -28.23
N SER A 144 -3.98 -17.75 -29.27
CA SER A 144 -3.53 -18.07 -30.62
C SER A 144 -2.94 -16.88 -31.38
N THR A 145 -3.41 -15.67 -31.10
CA THR A 145 -3.06 -14.44 -31.83
C THR A 145 -2.28 -13.43 -30.99
N GLY A 146 -2.37 -13.53 -29.66
CA GLY A 146 -1.84 -12.51 -28.74
C GLY A 146 -2.69 -11.23 -28.66
N GLU A 147 -3.83 -11.19 -29.37
CA GLU A 147 -4.70 -10.01 -29.37
C GLU A 147 -5.37 -9.78 -28.01
N ILE A 148 -5.42 -8.52 -27.60
CA ILE A 148 -6.15 -8.11 -26.40
C ILE A 148 -7.65 -8.09 -26.71
N LYS A 149 -8.41 -9.04 -26.16
CA LYS A 149 -9.86 -9.11 -26.34
C LYS A 149 -10.63 -8.27 -25.31
N ALA A 150 -10.09 -8.06 -24.11
CA ALA A 150 -10.66 -7.16 -23.12
C ALA A 150 -9.58 -6.62 -22.17
N MET A 151 -9.81 -5.41 -21.68
CA MET A 151 -8.95 -4.78 -20.68
C MET A 151 -9.80 -4.01 -19.68
N MET A 152 -9.52 -4.19 -18.39
CA MET A 152 -10.11 -3.42 -17.31
C MET A 152 -8.99 -2.86 -16.43
N GLY A 153 -8.88 -1.55 -16.32
CA GLY A 153 -7.81 -0.86 -15.59
C GLY A 153 -8.10 -0.59 -14.11
N GLY A 154 -9.29 -0.91 -13.63
CA GLY A 154 -9.68 -0.68 -12.23
C GLY A 154 -11.11 -1.09 -11.93
N ARG A 155 -11.42 -1.31 -10.66
CA ARG A 155 -12.75 -1.68 -10.19
C ARG A 155 -13.60 -0.43 -10.00
N GLY A 156 -14.81 -0.42 -10.58
CA GLY A 156 -15.81 0.63 -10.35
C GLY A 156 -15.38 2.03 -10.79
N ALA A 157 -14.43 2.12 -11.71
CA ALA A 157 -13.89 3.38 -12.19
C ALA A 157 -14.94 4.17 -12.99
N LYS A 158 -15.21 5.40 -12.57
CA LYS A 158 -16.13 6.34 -13.25
C LYS A 158 -15.40 7.69 -13.40
N GLY A 159 -15.47 8.30 -14.58
CA GLY A 159 -14.88 9.60 -14.87
C GLY A 159 -14.11 9.66 -16.18
N LYS A 160 -13.53 10.83 -16.50
CA LYS A 160 -12.87 11.08 -17.79
C LYS A 160 -11.36 10.78 -17.80
N GLN A 161 -10.69 10.86 -16.65
CA GLN A 161 -9.24 10.60 -16.52
C GLN A 161 -9.03 9.52 -15.46
N LEU A 162 -9.01 8.28 -15.89
CA LEU A 162 -8.90 7.13 -14.99
C LEU A 162 -7.49 6.55 -15.06
N TYR A 163 -6.93 6.25 -13.88
CA TYR A 163 -5.67 5.53 -13.79
C TYR A 163 -5.84 4.08 -14.24
N ASN A 164 -5.23 3.72 -15.37
CA ASN A 164 -5.28 2.37 -15.91
C ASN A 164 -4.16 1.50 -15.31
N ARG A 165 -4.53 0.66 -14.36
CA ARG A 165 -3.59 -0.26 -13.68
C ARG A 165 -3.14 -1.43 -14.55
N ALA A 166 -3.87 -1.71 -15.63
CA ALA A 166 -3.50 -2.78 -16.57
C ALA A 166 -2.28 -2.40 -17.43
N THR A 167 -2.08 -1.10 -17.67
CA THR A 167 -0.97 -0.57 -18.48
C THR A 167 0.09 0.14 -17.65
N SER A 168 -0.12 0.25 -16.34
CA SER A 168 0.82 0.95 -15.46
C SER A 168 1.88 -0.02 -14.92
N ALA A 169 3.14 0.34 -15.04
CA ALA A 169 4.26 -0.46 -14.52
C ALA A 169 4.15 -0.65 -13.01
N ARG A 170 4.29 -1.89 -12.54
CA ARG A 170 4.27 -2.28 -11.14
C ARG A 170 5.24 -3.43 -10.90
N GLN A 171 5.64 -3.61 -9.66
CA GLN A 171 6.41 -4.78 -9.27
C GLN A 171 5.55 -6.05 -9.44
N PRO A 172 5.99 -7.00 -10.28
CA PRO A 172 5.22 -8.20 -10.60
C PRO A 172 5.25 -9.23 -9.47
N GLY A 173 6.15 -9.09 -8.50
CA GLY A 173 6.38 -10.11 -7.48
C GLY A 173 6.82 -11.44 -8.09
N SER A 174 6.36 -12.54 -7.52
CA SER A 174 6.75 -13.89 -8.01
C SER A 174 6.20 -14.27 -9.38
N SER A 175 5.29 -13.51 -9.96
CA SER A 175 4.81 -13.77 -11.32
C SER A 175 5.88 -13.51 -12.39
N ILE A 176 6.96 -12.81 -12.05
CA ILE A 176 8.11 -12.62 -12.95
C ILE A 176 8.98 -13.89 -13.10
N LYS A 177 8.97 -14.80 -12.12
CA LYS A 177 9.89 -15.96 -12.10
C LYS A 177 9.81 -16.85 -13.34
N PRO A 178 8.62 -17.19 -13.86
CA PRO A 178 8.52 -17.98 -15.09
C PRO A 178 9.24 -17.33 -16.28
N ILE A 179 9.14 -16.03 -16.47
CA ILE A 179 9.66 -15.32 -17.64
C ILE A 179 11.07 -14.76 -17.44
N ALA A 180 11.52 -14.54 -16.20
CA ALA A 180 12.85 -14.01 -15.91
C ALA A 180 13.88 -15.08 -15.50
N SER A 181 13.44 -16.23 -15.01
CA SER A 181 14.30 -17.26 -14.44
C SER A 181 14.15 -18.58 -15.16
N TYR A 182 12.97 -19.19 -15.01
CA TYR A 182 12.76 -20.57 -15.42
C TYR A 182 12.62 -20.76 -16.93
N GLY A 183 11.83 -19.93 -17.61
CA GLY A 183 11.68 -19.95 -19.07
C GLY A 183 13.02 -19.71 -19.79
N PRO A 184 13.73 -18.62 -19.47
CA PRO A 184 15.07 -18.41 -20.01
C PRO A 184 16.04 -19.54 -19.75
N ALA A 185 16.01 -20.18 -18.57
CA ALA A 185 16.88 -21.30 -18.27
C ALA A 185 16.60 -22.55 -19.15
N LEU A 186 15.32 -22.83 -19.37
CA LEU A 186 14.90 -23.91 -20.27
C LEU A 186 15.26 -23.59 -21.73
N GLN A 187 15.07 -22.35 -22.14
CA GLN A 187 15.40 -21.89 -23.49
C GLN A 187 16.91 -21.97 -23.75
N MET A 188 17.74 -21.48 -22.82
CA MET A 188 19.19 -21.59 -22.93
C MET A 188 19.63 -23.04 -23.02
N SER A 189 19.05 -23.93 -22.20
CA SER A 189 19.34 -25.35 -22.23
C SER A 189 18.99 -25.99 -23.58
N TYR A 190 17.87 -25.61 -24.16
CA TYR A 190 17.47 -26.05 -25.49
C TYR A 190 18.46 -25.57 -26.57
N GLU A 191 18.87 -24.31 -26.54
CA GLU A 191 19.84 -23.75 -27.48
C GLU A 191 21.18 -24.46 -27.39
N TYR A 192 21.69 -24.71 -26.18
CA TYR A 192 22.92 -25.48 -25.99
C TYR A 192 22.83 -26.91 -26.52
N ALA A 193 21.68 -27.56 -26.28
CA ALA A 193 21.46 -28.95 -26.76
C ALA A 193 21.40 -29.02 -28.30
N GLN A 194 20.78 -28.01 -28.97
CA GLN A 194 20.77 -27.93 -30.44
C GLN A 194 22.16 -27.79 -31.01
N ASP A 195 23.04 -27.06 -30.33
CA ASP A 195 24.45 -26.88 -30.73
C ASP A 195 25.35 -28.06 -30.33
N ASN A 196 24.82 -29.13 -29.75
CA ASN A 196 25.57 -30.24 -29.17
C ASN A 196 26.63 -29.81 -28.13
N LYS A 197 26.32 -28.73 -27.39
CA LYS A 197 27.14 -28.18 -26.31
C LYS A 197 26.51 -28.49 -24.97
N LYS A 198 27.33 -28.69 -23.94
CA LYS A 198 26.86 -28.81 -22.56
C LYS A 198 26.92 -27.45 -21.86
N MET A 199 25.97 -27.19 -20.98
CA MET A 199 26.02 -26.02 -20.13
C MET A 199 27.07 -26.17 -19.04
N LYS A 200 27.73 -25.08 -18.67
CA LYS A 200 28.62 -25.05 -17.50
C LYS A 200 27.84 -24.62 -16.28
N LEU A 201 27.23 -25.58 -15.60
CA LEU A 201 26.34 -25.34 -14.47
C LEU A 201 27.09 -25.49 -13.13
N ASN A 202 26.74 -24.66 -12.15
CA ASN A 202 27.35 -24.69 -10.83
C ASN A 202 26.53 -25.56 -9.88
N ASN A 203 27.11 -26.69 -9.47
CA ASN A 203 26.52 -27.66 -8.56
C ASN A 203 27.11 -27.54 -7.13
N SER A 204 27.91 -26.53 -6.82
CA SER A 204 28.65 -26.41 -5.56
C SER A 204 27.77 -26.30 -4.32
N ASP A 205 26.50 -26.01 -4.49
CA ASP A 205 25.52 -25.86 -3.39
C ASP A 205 24.72 -27.14 -3.11
N GLY A 206 25.09 -28.26 -3.73
CA GLY A 206 24.39 -29.54 -3.63
C GLY A 206 23.20 -29.67 -4.61
N SER A 207 23.03 -28.75 -5.55
CA SER A 207 22.11 -28.93 -6.68
C SER A 207 22.71 -29.94 -7.68
N ASP A 208 21.85 -30.62 -8.41
CA ASP A 208 22.22 -31.47 -9.55
C ASP A 208 21.41 -31.03 -10.77
N TRP A 209 22.04 -30.17 -11.56
CA TRP A 209 21.41 -29.61 -12.76
C TRP A 209 21.46 -30.57 -13.97
N GLY A 210 22.36 -31.56 -13.93
CA GLY A 210 22.72 -32.35 -15.11
C GLY A 210 23.55 -31.55 -16.14
N ASP A 211 23.54 -31.99 -17.40
CA ASP A 211 24.17 -31.24 -18.51
C ASP A 211 23.32 -30.06 -18.99
N TYR A 212 22.05 -30.02 -18.68
CA TYR A 212 21.06 -29.04 -19.08
C TYR A 212 20.06 -28.79 -17.97
N ILE A 213 19.54 -27.58 -17.87
CA ILE A 213 18.46 -27.24 -16.95
C ILE A 213 17.14 -27.74 -17.53
N THR A 214 16.48 -28.64 -16.83
CA THR A 214 15.21 -29.24 -17.23
C THR A 214 14.21 -29.17 -16.07
N ALA A 215 12.96 -29.51 -16.33
CA ALA A 215 11.95 -29.58 -15.28
C ALA A 215 12.27 -30.65 -14.19
N GLY A 216 13.11 -31.64 -14.53
CA GLY A 216 13.58 -32.71 -13.64
C GLY A 216 14.89 -32.39 -12.92
N SER A 217 15.63 -31.38 -13.30
CA SER A 217 16.87 -30.98 -12.63
C SER A 217 16.62 -30.77 -11.15
N VAL A 218 17.56 -31.24 -10.31
CA VAL A 218 17.45 -31.14 -8.86
C VAL A 218 18.12 -29.86 -8.38
N ILE A 219 17.37 -29.04 -7.71
CA ILE A 219 17.83 -27.77 -7.14
C ILE A 219 17.73 -27.81 -5.62
N ASN A 220 18.76 -27.33 -4.94
CA ASN A 220 18.82 -27.30 -3.49
C ASN A 220 18.23 -25.99 -2.96
N ASP A 221 17.08 -26.04 -2.28
CA ASP A 221 16.56 -24.93 -1.49
C ASP A 221 17.40 -24.78 -0.23
N ALA A 222 18.42 -23.97 -0.32
CA ALA A 222 19.37 -23.64 0.73
C ALA A 222 19.72 -22.15 0.66
N PRO A 223 20.32 -21.56 1.71
CA PRO A 223 20.65 -20.15 1.74
C PRO A 223 21.51 -19.71 0.54
N VAL A 224 21.10 -18.63 -0.12
CA VAL A 224 21.95 -17.89 -1.06
C VAL A 224 22.53 -16.71 -0.29
N LYS A 225 23.83 -16.48 -0.40
CA LYS A 225 24.49 -15.35 0.25
C LYS A 225 24.59 -14.15 -0.71
N ASN A 226 24.10 -13.00 -0.27
CA ASN A 226 24.31 -11.73 -0.92
C ASN A 226 24.91 -10.76 0.10
N ASN A 227 26.13 -10.25 -0.18
CA ASN A 227 26.89 -9.40 0.75
C ASN A 227 26.98 -10.00 2.17
N GLY A 228 27.27 -11.31 2.28
CA GLY A 228 27.39 -12.03 3.53
C GLY A 228 26.10 -12.36 4.26
N LYS A 229 24.96 -11.89 3.78
CA LYS A 229 23.64 -12.15 4.38
C LYS A 229 22.85 -13.14 3.54
N ALA A 230 22.07 -14.00 4.21
CA ALA A 230 21.13 -14.92 3.51
C ALA A 230 20.03 -14.12 2.80
N TRP A 231 19.93 -14.25 1.48
CA TRP A 231 18.94 -13.62 0.62
C TRP A 231 18.73 -14.47 -0.65
N PRO A 232 17.48 -14.60 -1.16
CA PRO A 232 16.24 -14.13 -0.59
C PRO A 232 15.73 -15.03 0.54
N LYS A 233 14.71 -14.56 1.27
CA LYS A 233 13.92 -15.43 2.15
C LYS A 233 12.79 -16.05 1.37
N ASN A 234 12.46 -17.31 1.68
CA ASN A 234 11.25 -17.96 1.19
C ASN A 234 10.01 -17.42 1.91
N TRP A 235 8.82 -17.73 1.39
CA TRP A 235 7.55 -17.37 2.04
C TRP A 235 7.23 -18.26 3.27
N TYR A 236 7.94 -19.38 3.40
CA TYR A 236 7.92 -20.26 4.56
C TYR A 236 9.20 -20.10 5.41
N SER A 237 9.18 -20.64 6.61
CA SER A 237 10.34 -20.62 7.51
C SER A 237 11.36 -21.72 7.14
N GLY A 238 12.63 -21.34 7.11
CA GLY A 238 13.73 -22.27 6.80
C GLY A 238 13.87 -22.62 5.32
N TYR A 239 14.42 -23.79 5.05
CA TYR A 239 14.74 -24.32 3.73
C TYR A 239 14.31 -25.79 3.65
N LYS A 240 13.95 -26.24 2.45
CA LYS A 240 13.41 -27.60 2.22
C LYS A 240 14.43 -28.56 1.61
N GLY A 241 15.64 -28.09 1.31
CA GLY A 241 16.67 -28.93 0.69
C GLY A 241 16.41 -29.23 -0.79
N GLN A 242 16.82 -30.42 -1.24
CA GLN A 242 16.74 -30.78 -2.64
C GLN A 242 15.30 -31.02 -3.11
N MET A 243 14.98 -30.44 -4.28
CA MET A 243 13.69 -30.62 -4.95
C MET A 243 13.86 -30.49 -6.46
N THR A 244 12.90 -31.00 -7.24
CA THR A 244 12.93 -30.80 -8.68
C THR A 244 12.64 -29.34 -9.05
N LEU A 245 13.15 -28.89 -10.18
CA LEU A 245 12.86 -27.55 -10.70
C LEU A 245 11.34 -27.34 -10.84
N ARG A 246 10.61 -28.35 -11.32
CA ARG A 246 9.14 -28.35 -11.41
C ARG A 246 8.50 -28.04 -10.06
N HIS A 247 8.96 -28.72 -9.00
CA HIS A 247 8.41 -28.50 -7.66
C HIS A 247 8.77 -27.10 -7.12
N ALA A 248 9.98 -26.61 -7.39
CA ALA A 248 10.41 -25.27 -7.02
C ALA A 248 9.53 -24.18 -7.67
N VAL A 249 9.15 -24.36 -8.94
CA VAL A 249 8.21 -23.47 -9.65
C VAL A 249 6.83 -23.53 -9.00
N GLN A 250 6.30 -24.73 -8.78
CA GLN A 250 4.98 -24.95 -8.20
C GLN A 250 4.85 -24.32 -6.80
N GLN A 251 5.90 -24.41 -5.99
CA GLN A 251 5.95 -23.84 -4.64
C GLN A 251 6.44 -22.37 -4.62
N SER A 252 6.74 -21.81 -5.78
CA SER A 252 7.26 -20.44 -5.90
C SER A 252 8.47 -20.16 -4.98
N VAL A 253 9.42 -21.11 -4.91
CA VAL A 253 10.58 -21.02 -4.02
C VAL A 253 11.52 -19.91 -4.48
N ASN A 254 11.81 -18.96 -3.60
CA ASN A 254 12.60 -17.78 -3.95
C ASN A 254 14.09 -18.10 -4.16
N THR A 255 14.67 -18.89 -3.26
CA THR A 255 16.07 -19.31 -3.36
C THR A 255 16.34 -20.08 -4.65
N CYS A 256 15.44 -21.01 -5.01
CA CYS A 256 15.55 -21.78 -6.25
C CYS A 256 15.45 -20.89 -7.49
N SER A 257 14.55 -19.89 -7.50
CA SER A 257 14.46 -18.95 -8.61
C SER A 257 15.73 -18.14 -8.79
N VAL A 258 16.33 -17.65 -7.69
CA VAL A 258 17.59 -16.89 -7.73
C VAL A 258 18.75 -17.79 -8.22
N LYS A 259 18.85 -19.02 -7.74
CA LYS A 259 19.87 -19.96 -8.19
C LYS A 259 19.75 -20.30 -9.68
N THR A 260 18.52 -20.51 -10.17
CA THR A 260 18.26 -20.71 -11.60
C THR A 260 18.68 -19.48 -12.41
N PHE A 261 18.33 -18.29 -11.94
CA PHE A 261 18.73 -17.03 -12.57
C PHE A 261 20.27 -16.88 -12.61
N GLN A 262 20.97 -17.27 -11.53
CA GLN A 262 22.44 -17.23 -11.46
C GLN A 262 23.11 -18.17 -12.45
N GLN A 263 22.49 -19.31 -12.81
CA GLN A 263 23.02 -20.23 -13.83
C GLN A 263 23.05 -19.61 -15.23
N ILE A 264 22.06 -18.79 -15.56
CA ILE A 264 21.91 -18.19 -16.90
C ILE A 264 22.48 -16.77 -17.00
N GLY A 265 22.65 -16.10 -15.87
CA GLY A 265 23.11 -14.73 -15.80
C GLY A 265 22.05 -13.66 -16.09
N ALA A 266 22.33 -12.46 -15.61
CA ALA A 266 21.39 -11.33 -15.72
C ALA A 266 21.21 -10.86 -17.18
N GLU A 267 22.29 -10.83 -17.94
CA GLU A 267 22.29 -10.37 -19.34
C GLU A 267 21.39 -11.23 -20.23
N TYR A 268 21.50 -12.55 -20.13
CA TYR A 268 20.65 -13.44 -20.91
C TYR A 268 19.18 -13.34 -20.48
N SER A 269 18.91 -13.32 -19.19
CA SER A 269 17.55 -13.12 -18.65
C SER A 269 16.94 -11.81 -19.16
N ALA A 270 17.66 -10.69 -19.06
CA ALA A 270 17.21 -9.39 -19.55
C ALA A 270 16.94 -9.40 -21.06
N SER A 271 17.80 -10.05 -21.85
CA SER A 271 17.59 -10.19 -23.30
C SER A 271 16.31 -10.94 -23.64
N MET A 272 15.98 -11.99 -22.87
CA MET A 272 14.75 -12.75 -23.04
C MET A 272 13.52 -11.93 -22.66
N LEU A 273 13.54 -11.23 -21.52
CA LEU A 273 12.47 -10.33 -21.11
C LEU A 273 12.20 -9.24 -22.16
N LYS A 274 13.24 -8.67 -22.77
CA LYS A 274 13.10 -7.70 -23.88
C LYS A 274 12.42 -8.32 -25.10
N LYS A 275 12.77 -9.55 -25.48
CA LYS A 275 12.09 -10.30 -26.56
C LYS A 275 10.61 -10.57 -26.25
N GLU A 276 10.27 -10.75 -24.98
CA GLU A 276 8.89 -10.93 -24.51
C GLU A 276 8.12 -9.59 -24.36
N GLY A 277 8.72 -8.46 -24.70
CA GLY A 277 8.09 -7.13 -24.69
C GLY A 277 8.15 -6.41 -23.34
N VAL A 278 8.95 -6.86 -22.39
CA VAL A 278 9.18 -6.13 -21.13
C VAL A 278 10.14 -4.97 -21.40
N THR A 279 9.63 -3.74 -21.34
CA THR A 279 10.36 -2.51 -21.71
C THR A 279 11.04 -1.81 -20.54
N THR A 280 10.84 -2.30 -19.32
CA THR A 280 11.35 -1.68 -18.07
C THR A 280 12.56 -2.41 -17.49
N VAL A 281 13.28 -3.16 -18.33
CA VAL A 281 14.52 -3.87 -17.98
C VAL A 281 15.70 -3.15 -18.63
N ASP A 282 16.65 -2.71 -17.84
CA ASP A 282 17.90 -2.06 -18.25
C ASP A 282 18.99 -3.08 -18.58
#